data_d631102dd74000d8ec43c2651d29d5b3
#
_entry.id   d631102dd74000d8ec43c2651d29d5b3
#
_cell.length_a   1.000
_cell.length_b   1.000
_cell.length_c   1.000
_cell.angle_alpha   90.00
_cell.angle_beta   90.00
_cell.angle_gamma   90.00
#
_symmetry.space_group_name_H-M   'P 1'
#
loop_
_entity.id
_entity.type
_entity.pdbx_description
1 polymer ?
#
loop_
_entity_poly.entity_id
_entity_poly.type
_entity_poly.pdbx_seq_one_letter_code
_entity_poly.pdbx_strand_id
1 'polypeptide(L)'
;YTLIDDSGYKNLESPITIKCSHGHLIKTTMKRFRRETFECPKCNNDIVVNPKVVPPKAAGATRVVAFDQATEHFGLSVFDNNKLVYYSLYTFKGTLDSRLVAITRMVRDIVIKEWRPDYICFEDIQYEKNIRTFKILAELIGIITELCKEAEIRYEIVMPNVWRRYANTAGKDRRTEKMLSVAKVKELYNIDVSDDVAEAILIGRYAVRRIGATTSLAFGY
;
A
#
# COMPACT_ATOMS: atom_id res chain seq x y z
N TYR A 1 -5.10 18.05 -11.31
CA TYR A 1 -4.75 17.94 -12.73
C TYR A 1 -5.38 19.09 -13.52
N THR A 2 -4.64 19.62 -14.47
CA THR A 2 -5.11 20.65 -15.41
C THR A 2 -5.16 20.08 -16.81
N LEU A 3 -6.25 20.27 -17.54
CA LEU A 3 -6.35 19.91 -18.96
C LEU A 3 -5.48 20.87 -19.77
N ILE A 4 -4.61 20.33 -20.63
CA ILE A 4 -3.67 21.12 -21.46
C ILE A 4 -4.06 21.07 -22.93
N ASP A 5 -4.49 19.91 -23.41
CA ASP A 5 -4.84 19.73 -24.81
C ASP A 5 -5.94 18.65 -24.94
N ASP A 6 -7.02 19.02 -25.60
CA ASP A 6 -8.15 18.18 -25.98
C ASP A 6 -8.57 18.38 -27.45
N SER A 7 -7.72 18.97 -28.26
CA SER A 7 -8.02 19.32 -29.66
C SER A 7 -8.46 18.13 -30.51
N GLY A 8 -8.06 16.90 -30.14
CA GLY A 8 -8.48 15.64 -30.79
C GLY A 8 -9.67 14.95 -30.12
N TYR A 9 -10.33 15.58 -29.14
CA TYR A 9 -11.40 14.94 -28.38
C TYR A 9 -12.68 14.75 -29.20
N LYS A 10 -13.10 13.50 -29.35
CA LYS A 10 -14.36 13.11 -30.01
C LYS A 10 -15.25 12.23 -29.09
N ASN A 11 -14.63 11.46 -28.23
CA ASN A 11 -15.30 10.55 -27.30
C ASN A 11 -14.36 10.20 -26.13
N LEU A 12 -14.83 9.38 -25.19
CA LEU A 12 -14.09 9.02 -23.98
C LEU A 12 -12.76 8.27 -24.24
N GLU A 13 -12.58 7.65 -25.40
CA GLU A 13 -11.35 6.94 -25.81
C GLU A 13 -10.36 7.88 -26.53
N SER A 14 -10.77 9.11 -26.89
CA SER A 14 -9.89 10.06 -27.56
C SER A 14 -8.74 10.49 -26.66
N PRO A 15 -7.54 10.71 -27.22
CA PRO A 15 -6.39 11.15 -26.46
C PRO A 15 -6.59 12.58 -25.94
N ILE A 16 -6.16 12.80 -24.71
CA ILE A 16 -6.07 14.12 -24.06
C ILE A 16 -4.69 14.26 -23.44
N THR A 17 -4.24 15.50 -23.27
CA THR A 17 -3.03 15.82 -22.50
C THR A 17 -3.41 16.60 -21.25
N ILE A 18 -3.02 16.09 -20.11
CA ILE A 18 -3.24 16.70 -18.80
C ILE A 18 -1.91 16.98 -18.09
N LYS A 19 -1.90 17.92 -17.17
CA LYS A 19 -0.77 18.27 -16.33
C LYS A 19 -1.11 17.98 -14.87
N CYS A 20 -0.26 17.23 -14.17
CA CYS A 20 -0.43 16.98 -12.73
C CYS A 20 0.03 18.19 -11.90
N SER A 21 -0.26 18.17 -10.59
CA SER A 21 0.17 19.21 -9.64
C SER A 21 1.70 19.41 -9.58
N HIS A 22 2.48 18.39 -9.93
CA HIS A 22 3.94 18.45 -9.99
C HIS A 22 4.48 18.87 -11.38
N GLY A 23 3.62 19.30 -12.30
CA GLY A 23 4.02 19.82 -13.60
C GLY A 23 4.21 18.79 -14.71
N HIS A 24 4.07 17.48 -14.45
CA HIS A 24 4.25 16.46 -15.46
C HIS A 24 3.11 16.45 -16.49
N LEU A 25 3.48 16.45 -17.77
CA LEU A 25 2.54 16.26 -18.88
C LEU A 25 2.29 14.76 -19.10
N ILE A 26 1.00 14.39 -19.19
CA ILE A 26 0.53 13.02 -19.31
C ILE A 26 -0.42 12.94 -20.50
N LYS A 27 -0.10 12.10 -21.48
CA LYS A 27 -1.04 11.71 -22.53
C LYS A 27 -1.89 10.55 -22.04
N THR A 28 -3.20 10.70 -22.06
CA THR A 28 -4.16 9.68 -21.58
C THR A 28 -5.47 9.80 -22.33
N THR A 29 -6.50 9.04 -21.96
CA THR A 29 -7.86 9.22 -22.46
C THR A 29 -8.78 9.70 -21.34
N MET A 30 -9.89 10.34 -21.67
CA MET A 30 -10.88 10.76 -20.68
C MET A 30 -11.43 9.58 -19.89
N LYS A 31 -11.64 8.44 -20.53
CA LYS A 31 -12.08 7.18 -19.91
C LYS A 31 -11.10 6.71 -18.81
N ARG A 32 -9.79 6.77 -19.08
CA ARG A 32 -8.76 6.40 -18.11
C ARG A 32 -8.62 7.45 -17.01
N PHE A 33 -8.64 8.72 -17.35
CA PHE A 33 -8.50 9.82 -16.41
C PHE A 33 -9.65 9.88 -15.39
N ARG A 34 -10.89 9.58 -15.79
CA ARG A 34 -12.07 9.58 -14.90
C ARG A 34 -12.12 8.40 -13.93
N ARG A 35 -11.19 7.45 -14.00
CA ARG A 35 -11.10 6.39 -13.00
C ARG A 35 -10.60 6.99 -11.68
N GLU A 36 -11.24 6.65 -10.58
CA GLU A 36 -10.83 7.09 -9.24
C GLU A 36 -9.38 6.74 -8.88
N THR A 37 -8.85 5.69 -9.53
CA THR A 37 -7.48 5.21 -9.37
C THR A 37 -6.47 5.86 -10.32
N PHE A 38 -6.87 6.92 -11.08
CA PHE A 38 -5.94 7.57 -12.01
C PHE A 38 -4.89 8.39 -11.26
N GLU A 39 -3.64 8.06 -11.49
CA GLU A 39 -2.48 8.78 -10.94
C GLU A 39 -1.47 9.09 -12.02
N CYS A 40 -0.64 10.11 -11.75
CA CYS A 40 0.42 10.50 -12.66
C CYS A 40 1.52 9.43 -12.72
N PRO A 41 1.76 8.76 -13.86
CA PRO A 41 2.80 7.73 -13.95
C PRO A 41 4.21 8.26 -13.65
N LYS A 42 4.46 9.54 -13.92
CA LYS A 42 5.76 10.16 -13.66
C LYS A 42 5.98 10.50 -12.19
N CYS A 43 4.91 10.87 -11.45
CA CYS A 43 5.00 11.07 -10.01
C CYS A 43 5.27 9.75 -9.26
N ASN A 44 4.84 8.63 -9.83
CA ASN A 44 5.06 7.30 -9.25
C ASN A 44 6.47 6.75 -9.49
N ASN A 45 7.25 7.32 -10.44
CA ASN A 45 8.58 6.83 -10.77
C ASN A 45 9.70 7.28 -9.82
N ASP A 46 9.42 8.18 -8.88
CA ASP A 46 10.38 8.61 -7.86
C ASP A 46 10.37 7.66 -6.65
N ILE A 47 10.60 6.39 -6.87
CA ILE A 47 10.61 5.37 -5.83
C ILE A 47 12.03 5.21 -5.29
N VAL A 48 12.19 5.39 -3.98
CA VAL A 48 13.41 5.00 -3.27
C VAL A 48 13.33 3.51 -2.99
N VAL A 49 14.07 2.71 -3.74
CA VAL A 49 14.14 1.26 -3.56
C VAL A 49 15.18 0.95 -2.49
N ASN A 50 14.79 0.28 -1.42
CA ASN A 50 15.67 -0.22 -0.35
C ASN A 50 16.73 0.80 0.10
N PRO A 51 16.35 1.92 0.72
CA PRO A 51 17.36 2.84 1.27
C PRO A 51 18.15 2.10 2.36
N LYS A 52 19.47 2.21 2.35
CA LYS A 52 20.32 1.69 3.43
C LYS A 52 20.04 2.38 4.77
N VAL A 53 19.41 3.53 4.71
CA VAL A 53 19.03 4.37 5.86
C VAL A 53 17.59 4.81 5.64
N VAL A 54 16.78 4.74 6.69
CA VAL A 54 15.40 5.24 6.66
C VAL A 54 15.40 6.73 6.31
N PRO A 55 14.78 7.15 5.19
CA PRO A 55 14.77 8.54 4.82
C PRO A 55 13.97 9.36 5.86
N PRO A 56 14.42 10.57 6.19
CA PRO A 56 13.66 11.44 7.06
C PRO A 56 12.29 11.72 6.44
N LYS A 57 11.24 11.70 7.28
CA LYS A 57 9.90 12.09 6.85
C LYS A 57 9.92 13.58 6.47
N ALA A 58 9.38 13.93 5.30
CA ALA A 58 9.27 15.33 4.90
C ALA A 58 8.36 16.09 5.89
N ALA A 59 8.66 17.37 6.13
CA ALA A 59 7.86 18.20 7.01
C ALA A 59 6.40 18.25 6.54
N GLY A 60 5.46 17.98 7.44
CA GLY A 60 4.03 17.95 7.12
C GLY A 60 3.55 16.72 6.34
N ALA A 61 4.43 15.77 6.00
CA ALA A 61 4.02 14.53 5.35
C ALA A 61 3.35 13.57 6.36
N THR A 62 2.31 12.88 5.92
CA THR A 62 1.73 11.73 6.63
C THR A 62 2.42 10.46 6.15
N ARG A 63 3.09 9.76 7.06
CA ARG A 63 3.74 8.48 6.78
C ARG A 63 2.81 7.32 7.10
N VAL A 64 2.53 6.51 6.09
CA VAL A 64 1.73 5.29 6.18
C VAL A 64 2.63 4.09 5.97
N VAL A 65 2.57 3.13 6.87
CA VAL A 65 3.20 1.82 6.69
C VAL A 65 2.10 0.78 6.49
N ALA A 66 2.27 -0.11 5.53
CA ALA A 66 1.31 -1.19 5.30
C ALA A 66 2.00 -2.55 5.21
N PHE A 67 1.26 -3.58 5.63
CA PHE A 67 1.72 -4.96 5.69
C PHE A 67 0.77 -5.90 4.93
N ASP A 68 1.37 -6.85 4.22
CA ASP A 68 0.80 -8.16 3.98
C ASP A 68 1.54 -9.13 4.91
N GLN A 69 0.93 -9.42 6.07
CA GLN A 69 1.60 -10.11 7.15
C GLN A 69 1.38 -11.62 7.10
N ALA A 70 2.48 -12.35 7.10
CA ALA A 70 2.51 -13.78 7.37
C ALA A 70 3.73 -14.11 8.23
N THR A 71 3.76 -15.31 8.82
CA THR A 71 4.83 -15.64 9.78
C THR A 71 6.15 -16.02 9.12
N GLU A 72 6.18 -16.32 7.82
CA GLU A 72 7.40 -16.68 7.08
C GLU A 72 7.80 -15.57 6.09
N HIS A 73 6.84 -15.03 5.37
CA HIS A 73 7.01 -13.95 4.42
C HIS A 73 6.16 -12.77 4.86
N PHE A 74 6.76 -11.63 5.00
CA PHE A 74 6.12 -10.43 5.51
C PHE A 74 6.41 -9.28 4.54
N GLY A 75 5.42 -8.95 3.72
CA GLY A 75 5.49 -7.82 2.81
C GLY A 75 5.31 -6.52 3.57
N LEU A 76 6.14 -5.51 3.26
CA LEU A 76 6.07 -4.19 3.86
C LEU A 76 6.17 -3.12 2.80
N SER A 77 5.37 -2.07 2.93
CA SER A 77 5.47 -0.84 2.14
C SER A 77 5.38 0.40 3.01
N VAL A 78 6.03 1.47 2.59
CA VAL A 78 6.00 2.77 3.26
C VAL A 78 5.66 3.86 2.26
N PHE A 79 4.72 4.70 2.62
CA PHE A 79 4.29 5.86 1.85
C PHE A 79 4.48 7.14 2.65
N ASP A 80 5.00 8.18 2.01
CA ASP A 80 4.92 9.55 2.50
C ASP A 80 3.90 10.30 1.64
N ASN A 81 2.76 10.64 2.22
CA ASN A 81 1.56 11.06 1.50
C ASN A 81 1.18 10.00 0.43
N ASN A 82 1.15 10.41 -0.86
CA ASN A 82 0.84 9.50 -1.98
C ASN A 82 2.09 8.86 -2.64
N LYS A 83 3.29 9.10 -2.10
CA LYS A 83 4.54 8.62 -2.67
C LYS A 83 4.98 7.32 -1.98
N LEU A 84 5.16 6.25 -2.73
CA LEU A 84 5.83 5.04 -2.25
C LEU A 84 7.32 5.36 -2.06
N VAL A 85 7.80 5.30 -0.81
CA VAL A 85 9.19 5.63 -0.46
C VAL A 85 10.05 4.41 -0.12
N TYR A 86 9.38 3.29 0.23
CA TYR A 86 10.07 2.05 0.55
C TYR A 86 9.15 0.84 0.40
N TYR A 87 9.73 -0.30 0.07
CA TYR A 87 9.08 -1.61 0.16
C TYR A 87 10.11 -2.70 0.42
N SER A 88 9.72 -3.77 1.07
CA SER A 88 10.59 -4.91 1.36
C SER A 88 9.81 -6.19 1.61
N LEU A 89 10.50 -7.31 1.41
CA LEU A 89 10.07 -8.61 1.90
C LEU A 89 10.99 -9.02 3.06
N TYR A 90 10.42 -9.19 4.24
CA TYR A 90 11.11 -9.82 5.36
C TYR A 90 10.81 -11.32 5.35
N THR A 91 11.85 -12.13 5.56
CA THR A 91 11.72 -13.58 5.63
C THR A 91 12.19 -14.06 6.99
N PHE A 92 11.33 -14.80 7.68
CA PHE A 92 11.60 -15.33 9.02
C PHE A 92 11.70 -16.85 8.97
N LYS A 93 12.71 -17.42 9.65
CA LYS A 93 12.98 -18.86 9.69
C LYS A 93 12.92 -19.38 11.13
N GLY A 94 12.80 -20.69 11.27
CA GLY A 94 12.77 -21.37 12.56
C GLY A 94 11.35 -21.75 13.02
N THR A 95 11.19 -21.96 14.33
CA THR A 95 9.91 -22.33 14.93
C THR A 95 8.92 -21.15 14.86
N LEU A 96 7.62 -21.44 15.01
CA LEU A 96 6.59 -20.38 15.05
C LEU A 96 6.93 -19.33 16.11
N ASP A 97 7.25 -19.75 17.34
CA ASP A 97 7.55 -18.81 18.42
C ASP A 97 8.76 -17.93 18.09
N SER A 98 9.82 -18.49 17.52
CA SER A 98 10.99 -17.71 17.12
C SER A 98 10.66 -16.70 16.01
N ARG A 99 9.79 -17.07 15.07
CA ARG A 99 9.31 -16.15 14.02
C ARG A 99 8.46 -15.03 14.59
N LEU A 100 7.50 -15.32 15.47
CA LEU A 100 6.67 -14.31 16.12
C LEU A 100 7.51 -13.32 16.94
N VAL A 101 8.51 -13.81 17.70
CA VAL A 101 9.46 -12.94 18.41
C VAL A 101 10.25 -12.05 17.44
N ALA A 102 10.73 -12.61 16.32
CA ALA A 102 11.47 -11.83 15.33
C ALA A 102 10.61 -10.78 14.64
N ILE A 103 9.36 -11.11 14.30
CA ILE A 103 8.38 -10.15 13.74
C ILE A 103 8.08 -9.04 14.76
N THR A 104 7.82 -9.39 16.03
CA THR A 104 7.58 -8.42 17.10
C THR A 104 8.73 -7.43 17.21
N ARG A 105 9.98 -7.89 17.18
CA ARG A 105 11.17 -7.03 17.20
C ARG A 105 11.25 -6.15 15.94
N MET A 106 11.03 -6.74 14.77
CA MET A 106 11.05 -5.99 13.50
C MET A 106 9.99 -4.87 13.49
N VAL A 107 8.75 -5.16 13.90
CA VAL A 107 7.69 -4.14 13.96
C VAL A 107 8.03 -3.07 15.00
N ARG A 108 8.46 -3.45 16.21
CA ARG A 108 8.80 -2.49 17.27
C ARG A 108 10.00 -1.62 16.90
N ASP A 109 11.11 -2.24 16.50
CA ASP A 109 12.39 -1.56 16.40
C ASP A 109 12.59 -0.89 15.03
N ILE A 110 12.17 -1.53 13.94
CA ILE A 110 12.31 -0.97 12.59
C ILE A 110 11.09 -0.13 12.23
N VAL A 111 9.89 -0.72 12.28
CA VAL A 111 8.70 0.00 11.78
C VAL A 111 8.33 1.16 12.70
N ILE A 112 8.18 0.93 13.99
CA ILE A 112 7.69 1.95 14.91
C ILE A 112 8.80 2.97 15.24
N LYS A 113 9.98 2.52 15.65
CA LYS A 113 11.04 3.43 16.12
C LYS A 113 11.79 4.14 15.00
N GLU A 114 12.10 3.45 13.89
CA GLU A 114 12.88 4.05 12.81
C GLU A 114 11.96 4.73 11.77
N TRP A 115 10.94 4.03 11.24
CA TRP A 115 10.04 4.62 10.25
C TRP A 115 9.10 5.66 10.82
N ARG A 116 8.70 5.57 12.11
CA ARG A 116 7.82 6.51 12.81
C ARG A 116 6.54 6.80 12.02
N PRO A 117 5.72 5.80 11.74
CA PRO A 117 4.50 5.99 10.97
C PRO A 117 3.47 6.80 11.75
N ASP A 118 2.67 7.59 11.04
CA ASP A 118 1.47 8.23 11.58
C ASP A 118 0.26 7.28 11.52
N TYR A 119 0.37 6.26 10.66
CA TYR A 119 -0.70 5.28 10.43
C TYR A 119 -0.13 3.95 9.95
N ILE A 120 -0.70 2.87 10.44
CA ILE A 120 -0.37 1.51 10.02
C ILE A 120 -1.64 0.85 9.45
N CYS A 121 -1.52 0.18 8.30
CA CYS A 121 -2.61 -0.58 7.70
C CYS A 121 -2.14 -2.00 7.39
N PHE A 122 -2.94 -3.01 7.74
CA PHE A 122 -2.61 -4.40 7.46
C PHE A 122 -3.86 -5.23 7.16
N GLU A 123 -3.64 -6.37 6.50
CA GLU A 123 -4.74 -7.20 6.03
C GLU A 123 -5.42 -7.92 7.21
N ASP A 124 -6.75 -8.00 7.17
CA ASP A 124 -7.54 -8.85 8.06
C ASP A 124 -7.46 -10.31 7.61
N ILE A 125 -7.72 -11.23 8.54
CA ILE A 125 -7.78 -12.65 8.25
C ILE A 125 -9.21 -13.10 7.99
N GLN A 126 -9.37 -13.92 6.97
CA GLN A 126 -10.61 -14.63 6.72
C GLN A 126 -10.47 -16.08 7.21
N TYR A 127 -11.50 -16.58 7.90
CA TYR A 127 -11.56 -17.99 8.21
C TYR A 127 -11.71 -18.78 6.90
N GLU A 128 -10.67 -19.54 6.57
CA GLU A 128 -10.71 -20.55 5.54
C GLU A 128 -10.81 -21.95 6.19
N LYS A 129 -10.52 -23.00 5.44
CA LYS A 129 -10.65 -24.38 5.91
C LYS A 129 -9.64 -24.79 7.00
N ASN A 130 -8.54 -24.01 7.18
CA ASN A 130 -7.47 -24.36 8.10
C ASN A 130 -7.50 -23.53 9.39
N ILE A 131 -8.13 -24.07 10.42
CA ILE A 131 -8.22 -23.43 11.74
C ILE A 131 -6.86 -23.16 12.39
N ARG A 132 -5.85 -23.98 12.12
CA ARG A 132 -4.50 -23.78 12.67
C ARG A 132 -3.86 -22.53 12.08
N THR A 133 -3.92 -22.36 10.77
CA THR A 133 -3.43 -21.15 10.09
C THR A 133 -4.17 -19.92 10.57
N PHE A 134 -5.50 -20.01 10.68
CA PHE A 134 -6.33 -18.92 11.20
C PHE A 134 -5.89 -18.47 12.61
N LYS A 135 -5.68 -19.41 13.55
CA LYS A 135 -5.23 -19.10 14.90
C LYS A 135 -3.87 -18.41 14.92
N ILE A 136 -2.91 -18.90 14.13
CA ILE A 136 -1.56 -18.32 14.01
C ILE A 136 -1.62 -16.88 13.48
N LEU A 137 -2.41 -16.63 12.45
CA LEU A 137 -2.55 -15.29 11.89
C LEU A 137 -3.32 -14.36 12.84
N ALA A 138 -4.31 -14.87 13.59
CA ALA A 138 -5.00 -14.10 14.63
C ALA A 138 -4.05 -13.65 15.75
N GLU A 139 -3.15 -14.55 16.18
CA GLU A 139 -2.10 -14.23 17.15
C GLU A 139 -1.17 -13.12 16.62
N LEU A 140 -0.73 -13.24 15.37
CA LEU A 140 0.11 -12.23 14.72
C LEU A 140 -0.59 -10.86 14.62
N ILE A 141 -1.87 -10.83 14.24
CA ILE A 141 -2.68 -9.61 14.23
C ILE A 141 -2.77 -9.01 15.63
N GLY A 142 -3.00 -9.83 16.65
CA GLY A 142 -3.03 -9.39 18.05
C GLY A 142 -1.74 -8.72 18.49
N ILE A 143 -0.59 -9.32 18.14
CA ILE A 143 0.74 -8.76 18.43
C ILE A 143 0.93 -7.40 17.74
N ILE A 144 0.63 -7.29 16.45
CA ILE A 144 0.77 -6.04 15.71
C ILE A 144 -0.15 -4.95 16.29
N THR A 145 -1.39 -5.31 16.58
CA THR A 145 -2.39 -4.42 17.18
C THR A 145 -1.93 -3.87 18.52
N GLU A 146 -1.38 -4.72 19.38
CA GLU A 146 -0.89 -4.30 20.69
C GLU A 146 0.30 -3.34 20.57
N LEU A 147 1.25 -3.63 19.68
CA LEU A 147 2.37 -2.73 19.40
C LEU A 147 1.92 -1.35 18.88
N CYS A 148 0.88 -1.30 18.05
CA CYS A 148 0.30 -0.04 17.60
C CYS A 148 -0.32 0.75 18.75
N LYS A 149 -1.05 0.08 19.66
CA LYS A 149 -1.64 0.72 20.86
C LYS A 149 -0.60 1.22 21.82
N GLU A 150 0.43 0.41 22.16
CA GLU A 150 1.54 0.80 22.99
C GLU A 150 2.25 2.07 22.48
N ALA A 151 2.36 2.19 21.15
CA ALA A 151 3.03 3.31 20.49
C ALA A 151 2.07 4.48 20.17
N GLU A 152 0.80 4.39 20.53
CA GLU A 152 -0.26 5.38 20.22
C GLU A 152 -0.40 5.67 18.70
N ILE A 153 -0.10 4.68 17.84
CA ILE A 153 -0.19 4.80 16.40
C ILE A 153 -1.60 4.39 15.95
N ARG A 154 -2.23 5.23 15.14
CA ARG A 154 -3.50 4.89 14.49
C ARG A 154 -3.30 3.75 13.52
N TYR A 155 -4.21 2.77 13.52
CA TYR A 155 -4.13 1.64 12.60
C TYR A 155 -5.50 1.24 12.06
N GLU A 156 -5.49 0.51 10.95
CA GLU A 156 -6.65 -0.13 10.33
C GLU A 156 -6.31 -1.57 9.96
N ILE A 157 -7.24 -2.47 10.27
CA ILE A 157 -7.24 -3.85 9.80
C ILE A 157 -8.23 -3.91 8.65
N VAL A 158 -7.77 -4.16 7.43
CA VAL A 158 -8.58 -4.08 6.23
C VAL A 158 -8.89 -5.46 5.65
N MET A 159 -10.17 -5.71 5.37
CA MET A 159 -10.59 -6.96 4.72
C MET A 159 -9.98 -7.10 3.31
N PRO A 160 -9.49 -8.31 2.92
CA PRO A 160 -8.90 -8.56 1.61
C PRO A 160 -9.76 -8.11 0.44
N ASN A 161 -11.05 -8.38 0.48
CA ASN A 161 -11.97 -8.02 -0.60
C ASN A 161 -12.16 -6.50 -0.75
N VAL A 162 -11.90 -5.70 0.28
CA VAL A 162 -12.04 -4.24 0.26
C VAL A 162 -10.91 -3.61 -0.52
N TRP A 163 -9.65 -3.88 -0.11
CA TRP A 163 -8.51 -3.29 -0.79
C TRP A 163 -8.28 -3.89 -2.19
N ARG A 164 -8.59 -5.20 -2.41
CA ARG A 164 -8.51 -5.81 -3.74
C ARG A 164 -9.49 -5.21 -4.72
N ARG A 165 -10.71 -4.92 -4.29
CA ARG A 165 -11.71 -4.19 -5.11
C ARG A 165 -11.21 -2.80 -5.47
N TYR A 166 -10.67 -2.08 -4.51
CA TYR A 166 -10.06 -0.77 -4.75
C TYR A 166 -8.90 -0.82 -5.75
N ALA A 167 -8.02 -1.81 -5.61
CA ALA A 167 -6.87 -2.01 -6.49
C ALA A 167 -7.23 -2.60 -7.87
N ASN A 168 -8.47 -3.07 -8.08
CA ASN A 168 -8.91 -3.86 -9.25
C ASN A 168 -8.09 -5.15 -9.41
N THR A 169 -7.81 -5.85 -8.31
CA THR A 169 -7.07 -7.11 -8.27
C THR A 169 -7.88 -8.27 -7.73
N ALA A 170 -9.20 -8.09 -7.57
CA ALA A 170 -10.10 -9.18 -7.23
C ALA A 170 -10.13 -10.22 -8.37
N GLY A 171 -9.98 -11.49 -8.02
CA GLY A 171 -9.90 -12.60 -8.95
C GLY A 171 -10.83 -13.76 -8.56
N LYS A 172 -10.87 -14.81 -9.39
CA LYS A 172 -11.66 -16.01 -9.13
C LYS A 172 -11.07 -16.92 -8.06
N ASP A 173 -9.79 -16.80 -7.81
CA ASP A 173 -9.02 -17.59 -6.86
C ASP A 173 -7.77 -16.83 -6.39
N ARG A 174 -7.18 -17.27 -5.28
CA ARG A 174 -6.01 -16.65 -4.65
C ARG A 174 -4.81 -16.52 -5.59
N ARG A 175 -4.57 -17.50 -6.46
CA ARG A 175 -3.45 -17.46 -7.42
C ARG A 175 -3.64 -16.32 -8.44
N THR A 176 -4.85 -16.20 -8.95
CA THR A 176 -5.21 -15.12 -9.89
C THR A 176 -5.08 -13.75 -9.22
N GLU A 177 -5.54 -13.60 -7.97
CA GLU A 177 -5.43 -12.35 -7.20
C GLU A 177 -3.97 -11.93 -7.00
N LYS A 178 -3.08 -12.86 -6.63
CA LYS A 178 -1.64 -12.60 -6.49
C LYS A 178 -1.01 -12.16 -7.81
N MET A 179 -1.31 -12.85 -8.92
CA MET A 179 -0.83 -12.45 -10.25
C MET A 179 -1.32 -11.04 -10.63
N LEU A 180 -2.58 -10.73 -10.37
CA LEU A 180 -3.15 -9.40 -10.64
C LEU A 180 -2.51 -8.32 -9.78
N SER A 181 -2.19 -8.62 -8.51
CA SER A 181 -1.49 -7.70 -7.61
C SER A 181 -0.10 -7.35 -8.11
N VAL A 182 0.69 -8.34 -8.54
CA VAL A 182 2.03 -8.12 -9.13
C VAL A 182 1.92 -7.30 -10.43
N ALA A 183 1.02 -7.68 -11.34
CA ALA A 183 0.79 -6.96 -12.58
C ALA A 183 0.36 -5.50 -12.33
N LYS A 184 -0.48 -5.28 -11.31
CA LYS A 184 -0.96 -3.94 -10.94
C LYS A 184 0.16 -3.06 -10.40
N VAL A 185 1.02 -3.59 -9.55
CA VAL A 185 2.20 -2.86 -9.05
C VAL A 185 3.17 -2.54 -10.19
N LYS A 186 3.40 -3.49 -11.11
CA LYS A 186 4.19 -3.24 -12.33
C LYS A 186 3.59 -2.12 -13.20
N GLU A 187 2.26 -2.12 -13.39
CA GLU A 187 1.56 -1.05 -14.13
C GLU A 187 1.74 0.33 -13.46
N LEU A 188 1.63 0.38 -12.12
CA LEU A 188 1.60 1.63 -11.37
C LEU A 188 2.99 2.24 -11.14
N TYR A 189 3.97 1.39 -10.83
CA TYR A 189 5.28 1.80 -10.34
C TYR A 189 6.44 1.38 -11.23
N ASN A 190 6.21 0.52 -12.23
CA ASN A 190 7.24 -0.06 -13.11
C ASN A 190 8.34 -0.82 -12.36
N ILE A 191 7.99 -1.49 -11.27
CA ILE A 191 8.88 -2.34 -10.47
C ILE A 191 8.45 -3.80 -10.55
N ASP A 192 9.42 -4.71 -10.38
CA ASP A 192 9.21 -6.14 -10.27
C ASP A 192 9.37 -6.56 -8.81
N VAL A 193 8.34 -7.14 -8.22
CA VAL A 193 8.27 -7.51 -6.81
C VAL A 193 7.59 -8.87 -6.64
N SER A 194 7.78 -9.50 -5.47
CA SER A 194 6.99 -10.67 -5.07
C SER A 194 5.51 -10.30 -4.84
N ASP A 195 4.66 -11.31 -4.82
CA ASP A 195 3.23 -11.15 -4.54
C ASP A 195 2.97 -10.54 -3.15
N ASP A 196 3.67 -10.97 -2.10
CA ASP A 196 3.51 -10.43 -0.75
C ASP A 196 3.90 -8.94 -0.68
N VAL A 197 4.97 -8.53 -1.38
CA VAL A 197 5.34 -7.12 -1.48
C VAL A 197 4.32 -6.33 -2.32
N ALA A 198 3.82 -6.92 -3.40
CA ALA A 198 2.81 -6.28 -4.24
C ALA A 198 1.51 -6.04 -3.44
N GLU A 199 1.06 -7.02 -2.66
CA GLU A 199 -0.11 -6.89 -1.81
C GLU A 199 0.11 -5.81 -0.73
N ALA A 200 1.26 -5.79 -0.05
CA ALA A 200 1.61 -4.73 0.91
C ALA A 200 1.59 -3.32 0.27
N ILE A 201 2.11 -3.16 -0.96
CA ILE A 201 2.07 -1.89 -1.68
C ILE A 201 0.62 -1.47 -1.98
N LEU A 202 -0.24 -2.39 -2.41
CA LEU A 202 -1.63 -2.09 -2.74
C LEU A 202 -2.48 -1.79 -1.50
N ILE A 203 -2.22 -2.45 -0.37
CA ILE A 203 -2.81 -2.14 0.94
C ILE A 203 -2.40 -0.72 1.37
N GLY A 204 -1.12 -0.38 1.26
CA GLY A 204 -0.63 0.95 1.59
C GLY A 204 -1.24 2.05 0.72
N ARG A 205 -1.37 1.80 -0.56
CA ARG A 205 -2.02 2.71 -1.50
C ARG A 205 -3.51 2.93 -1.17
N TYR A 206 -4.22 1.87 -0.79
CA TYR A 206 -5.59 1.96 -0.29
C TYR A 206 -5.65 2.85 0.97
N ALA A 207 -4.80 2.60 1.96
CA ALA A 207 -4.76 3.32 3.22
C ALA A 207 -4.50 4.83 3.03
N VAL A 208 -3.50 5.18 2.23
CA VAL A 208 -3.17 6.57 1.89
C VAL A 208 -4.37 7.30 1.29
N ARG A 209 -5.06 6.68 0.34
CA ARG A 209 -6.23 7.28 -0.31
C ARG A 209 -7.36 7.53 0.67
N ARG A 210 -7.61 6.56 1.55
CA ARG A 210 -8.66 6.64 2.57
C ARG A 210 -8.40 7.75 3.57
N ILE A 211 -7.17 7.88 4.07
CA ILE A 211 -6.78 8.95 5.00
C ILE A 211 -6.93 10.32 4.32
N GLY A 212 -6.48 10.48 3.08
CA GLY A 212 -6.62 11.72 2.33
C GLY A 212 -8.08 12.13 2.11
N ALA A 213 -8.97 11.19 1.84
CA ALA A 213 -10.40 11.44 1.71
C ALA A 213 -11.03 11.90 3.04
N THR A 214 -10.64 11.29 4.16
CA THR A 214 -11.14 11.65 5.50
C THR A 214 -10.68 13.06 5.90
N THR A 215 -9.45 13.42 5.59
CA THR A 215 -8.91 14.76 5.87
C THR A 215 -9.61 15.84 5.05
N SER A 216 -9.94 15.55 3.79
CA SER A 216 -10.68 16.48 2.93
C SER A 216 -12.10 16.75 3.43
N LEU A 217 -12.77 15.77 4.02
CA LEU A 217 -14.11 15.94 4.60
C LEU A 217 -14.08 16.72 5.93
N ALA A 218 -12.98 16.67 6.67
CA ALA A 218 -12.83 17.39 7.94
C ALA A 218 -12.60 18.91 7.76
N PHE A 219 -12.23 19.37 6.57
CA PHE A 219 -12.03 20.79 6.23
C PHE A 219 -13.11 21.37 5.30
N GLY A 220 -14.17 20.63 5.02
CA GLY A 220 -15.33 21.08 4.24
C GLY A 220 -16.37 21.76 5.15
N TYR A 221 -16.16 23.02 5.50
CA TYR A 221 -17.19 23.98 5.89
C TYR A 221 -17.40 24.98 4.77
#